data_1218cef49cd4c9e1d99c1320ce7f48ad
#
_entry.id   1218cef49cd4c9e1d99c1320ce7f48ad
#
_cell.length_a   1.000
_cell.length_b   1.000
_cell.length_c   1.000
_cell.angle_alpha   90.00
_cell.angle_beta   90.00
_cell.angle_gamma   90.00
#
_symmetry.space_group_name_H-M   'P 1'
#
loop_
_entity.id
_entity.type
_entity.pdbx_description
1 polymer ?
#
loop_
_entity_poly.entity_id
_entity_poly.type
_entity_poly.pdbx_seq_one_letter_code
_entity_poly.pdbx_strand_id
1 'polypeptide(L)'
;MKLTLPDKSTRDLKNGSTGFDLANDIGPGLAKAAVAVSVDGVQKDLHDPIMHDANISIITIDSEEGLEIMRHTLAAQVLARAVKNLYPKSKLAIGPTIKDGFYYDVECKETISIDDLKKIEKEMDKIVKTKSSITKKLLSKKDALKVFKDKDESYKEEIINDSDQEDEFQLYYQDDEDFVDLCKGPHLPNLNFIGAYKLTTISGAYWKGDSSNTMLTRIYGTAWSNEKDLNEHLNNIEEAQKRDHRKLGKEMDLFHFQDEAPGMVFWHPNGWSIYRNLRNFVRKRLQENDYIEVNTPQVIDRKLWEASGHWDKYSCLLYTSPSPRDRSSSRMPSSA
;
A
#
# COMPACT_ATOMS: atom_id res chain seq x y z
N MET A 1 24.32 22.19 -16.15
CA MET A 1 24.29 21.51 -14.84
C MET A 1 24.91 20.13 -14.98
N LYS A 2 25.57 19.69 -13.92
CA LYS A 2 26.28 18.42 -13.88
C LYS A 2 25.45 17.37 -13.16
N LEU A 3 25.08 16.31 -13.86
CA LEU A 3 24.28 15.21 -13.31
C LEU A 3 25.17 13.98 -13.10
N THR A 4 25.19 13.45 -11.88
CA THR A 4 25.98 12.28 -11.50
C THR A 4 25.08 11.03 -11.51
N LEU A 5 25.43 10.05 -12.33
CA LEU A 5 24.70 8.79 -12.47
C LEU A 5 25.12 7.76 -11.38
N PRO A 6 24.36 6.65 -11.18
CA PRO A 6 24.68 5.64 -10.17
C PRO A 6 26.04 4.96 -10.38
N ASP A 7 26.53 4.87 -11.60
CA ASP A 7 27.87 4.36 -11.96
C ASP A 7 29.00 5.38 -11.75
N LYS A 8 28.68 6.55 -11.15
CA LYS A 8 29.58 7.70 -10.91
C LYS A 8 30.01 8.43 -12.19
N SER A 9 29.52 8.06 -13.34
CA SER A 9 29.70 8.87 -14.55
C SER A 9 28.90 10.16 -14.45
N THR A 10 29.32 11.19 -15.20
CA THR A 10 28.66 12.49 -15.17
C THR A 10 28.19 12.89 -16.55
N ARG A 11 27.06 13.58 -16.61
CA ARG A 11 26.51 14.17 -17.82
C ARG A 11 26.27 15.65 -17.62
N ASP A 12 26.62 16.43 -18.65
CA ASP A 12 26.39 17.86 -18.65
C ASP A 12 25.16 18.18 -19.51
N LEU A 13 24.09 18.60 -18.89
CA LEU A 13 22.85 19.02 -19.55
C LEU A 13 22.55 20.51 -19.28
N LYS A 14 21.67 21.08 -20.08
CA LYS A 14 21.16 22.44 -19.85
C LYS A 14 20.33 22.49 -18.58
N ASN A 15 20.35 23.64 -17.91
CA ASN A 15 19.46 23.88 -16.79
C ASN A 15 18.00 23.81 -17.25
N GLY A 16 17.15 23.08 -16.53
CA GLY A 16 15.76 22.82 -16.93
C GLY A 16 15.57 21.61 -17.83
N SER A 17 16.63 20.84 -18.17
CA SER A 17 16.46 19.54 -18.81
C SER A 17 15.73 18.57 -17.88
N THR A 18 15.04 17.60 -18.47
CA THR A 18 14.20 16.63 -17.77
C THR A 18 14.89 15.27 -17.62
N GLY A 19 14.30 14.38 -16.83
CA GLY A 19 14.74 12.97 -16.80
C GLY A 19 14.62 12.27 -18.16
N PHE A 20 13.65 12.67 -18.98
CA PHE A 20 13.50 12.16 -20.33
C PHE A 20 14.65 12.61 -21.25
N ASP A 21 15.07 13.87 -21.16
CA ASP A 21 16.21 14.38 -21.93
C ASP A 21 17.50 13.64 -21.57
N LEU A 22 17.71 13.38 -20.27
CA LEU A 22 18.84 12.59 -19.80
C LEU A 22 18.78 11.15 -20.31
N ALA A 23 17.60 10.52 -20.26
CA ALA A 23 17.44 9.16 -20.76
C ALA A 23 17.73 9.06 -22.27
N ASN A 24 17.34 10.07 -23.05
CA ASN A 24 17.64 10.17 -24.49
C ASN A 24 19.13 10.37 -24.77
N ASP A 25 19.82 11.19 -23.95
CA ASP A 25 21.26 11.42 -24.05
C ASP A 25 22.06 10.14 -23.78
N ILE A 26 21.59 9.32 -22.83
CA ILE A 26 22.21 8.03 -22.51
C ILE A 26 21.95 7.01 -23.63
N GLY A 27 20.70 6.93 -24.11
CA GLY A 27 20.36 6.04 -25.21
C GLY A 27 18.87 5.81 -25.43
N PRO A 28 18.45 5.53 -26.68
CA PRO A 28 17.04 5.41 -27.03
C PRO A 28 16.31 4.23 -26.37
N GLY A 29 17.03 3.19 -25.97
CA GLY A 29 16.46 2.06 -25.23
C GLY A 29 16.04 2.47 -23.83
N LEU A 30 16.88 3.23 -23.11
CA LEU A 30 16.57 3.76 -21.80
C LEU A 30 15.42 4.76 -21.86
N ALA A 31 15.42 5.66 -22.83
CA ALA A 31 14.34 6.64 -23.02
C ALA A 31 12.96 5.98 -23.21
N LYS A 32 12.90 4.83 -23.89
CA LYS A 32 11.66 4.08 -24.09
C LYS A 32 11.17 3.36 -22.83
N ALA A 33 12.07 2.99 -21.93
CA ALA A 33 11.73 2.26 -20.70
C ALA A 33 11.55 3.21 -19.52
N ALA A 34 12.03 4.44 -19.59
CA ALA A 34 11.99 5.44 -18.53
C ALA A 34 10.55 5.86 -18.20
N VAL A 35 10.21 5.85 -16.92
CA VAL A 35 8.88 6.25 -16.41
C VAL A 35 8.94 7.37 -15.39
N ALA A 36 10.06 7.53 -14.69
CA ALA A 36 10.27 8.58 -13.72
C ALA A 36 11.77 8.82 -13.52
N VAL A 37 12.12 9.75 -12.66
CA VAL A 37 13.50 10.08 -12.31
C VAL A 37 13.62 10.25 -10.79
N SER A 38 14.72 9.75 -10.22
CA SER A 38 15.10 10.08 -8.84
C SER A 38 16.17 11.17 -8.87
N VAL A 39 15.93 12.27 -8.19
CA VAL A 39 16.84 13.42 -8.05
C VAL A 39 17.21 13.54 -6.59
N ASP A 40 18.48 13.33 -6.25
CA ASP A 40 18.99 13.30 -4.87
C ASP A 40 18.16 12.39 -3.92
N GLY A 41 17.70 11.25 -4.45
CA GLY A 41 16.89 10.28 -3.70
C GLY A 41 15.39 10.58 -3.65
N VAL A 42 14.95 11.70 -4.24
CA VAL A 42 13.52 12.04 -4.33
C VAL A 42 12.98 11.69 -5.71
N GLN A 43 11.93 10.86 -5.75
CA GLN A 43 11.26 10.49 -7.00
C GLN A 43 10.45 11.67 -7.55
N LYS A 44 10.59 11.92 -8.86
CA LYS A 44 9.89 12.97 -9.61
C LYS A 44 9.36 12.42 -10.93
N ASP A 45 8.39 13.11 -11.51
CA ASP A 45 7.89 12.76 -12.84
C ASP A 45 9.01 12.87 -13.89
N LEU A 46 8.93 12.01 -14.90
CA LEU A 46 9.97 11.93 -15.94
C LEU A 46 10.21 13.26 -16.67
N HIS A 47 9.18 14.08 -16.79
CA HIS A 47 9.20 15.38 -17.47
C HIS A 47 9.36 16.58 -16.52
N ASP A 48 9.63 16.36 -15.23
CA ASP A 48 9.94 17.45 -14.31
C ASP A 48 11.28 18.08 -14.63
N PRO A 49 11.39 19.43 -14.64
CA PRO A 49 12.64 20.10 -14.90
C PRO A 49 13.63 19.91 -13.75
N ILE A 50 14.88 19.63 -14.08
CA ILE A 50 15.98 19.55 -13.14
C ILE A 50 16.71 20.91 -13.18
N MET A 51 16.87 21.55 -12.01
CA MET A 51 17.29 22.95 -11.95
C MET A 51 18.69 23.15 -11.31
N HIS A 52 19.34 22.08 -10.86
CA HIS A 52 20.64 22.14 -10.16
C HIS A 52 21.45 20.86 -10.40
N ASP A 53 22.72 20.91 -10.05
CA ASP A 53 23.59 19.73 -10.05
C ASP A 53 23.06 18.71 -9.04
N ALA A 54 22.92 17.45 -9.44
CA ALA A 54 22.28 16.43 -8.62
C ALA A 54 22.82 15.02 -8.88
N ASN A 55 22.63 14.13 -7.91
CA ASN A 55 22.73 12.70 -8.13
C ASN A 55 21.41 12.21 -8.72
N ILE A 56 21.48 11.49 -9.83
CA ILE A 56 20.29 11.18 -10.59
C ILE A 56 20.27 9.73 -11.02
N SER A 57 19.10 9.10 -10.93
CA SER A 57 18.86 7.79 -11.53
C SER A 57 17.54 7.78 -12.32
N ILE A 58 17.57 7.14 -13.48
CA ILE A 58 16.36 6.94 -14.28
C ILE A 58 15.63 5.71 -13.74
N ILE A 59 14.35 5.87 -13.44
CA ILE A 59 13.46 4.80 -13.02
C ILE A 59 12.81 4.23 -14.27
N THR A 60 13.00 2.93 -14.51
CA THR A 60 12.39 2.22 -15.64
C THR A 60 11.20 1.39 -15.20
N ILE A 61 10.30 1.08 -16.13
CA ILE A 61 9.09 0.31 -15.85
C ILE A 61 9.37 -1.09 -15.27
N ASP A 62 10.53 -1.67 -15.58
CA ASP A 62 10.91 -3.00 -15.13
C ASP A 62 11.55 -3.00 -13.71
N SER A 63 11.79 -1.83 -13.12
CA SER A 63 12.28 -1.71 -11.75
C SER A 63 11.15 -1.85 -10.72
N GLU A 64 11.51 -2.14 -9.45
CA GLU A 64 10.55 -2.20 -8.36
C GLU A 64 9.83 -0.87 -8.16
N GLU A 65 10.58 0.24 -8.22
CA GLU A 65 10.04 1.60 -8.14
C GLU A 65 9.12 1.92 -9.34
N GLY A 66 9.48 1.47 -10.55
CA GLY A 66 8.64 1.65 -11.74
C GLY A 66 7.32 0.89 -11.63
N LEU A 67 7.35 -0.31 -11.07
CA LEU A 67 6.15 -1.10 -10.78
C LEU A 67 5.26 -0.43 -9.73
N GLU A 68 5.85 0.18 -8.70
CA GLU A 68 5.11 0.94 -7.70
C GLU A 68 4.44 2.18 -8.31
N ILE A 69 5.15 2.94 -9.17
CA ILE A 69 4.60 4.08 -9.90
C ILE A 69 3.45 3.65 -10.83
N MET A 70 3.56 2.49 -11.47
CA MET A 70 2.49 1.91 -12.27
C MET A 70 1.25 1.59 -11.43
N ARG A 71 1.42 0.96 -10.27
CA ARG A 71 0.34 0.67 -9.32
C ARG A 71 -0.35 1.95 -8.85
N HIS A 72 0.46 2.97 -8.54
CA HIS A 72 -0.05 4.27 -8.14
C HIS A 72 -0.86 4.94 -9.26
N THR A 73 -0.36 4.91 -10.48
CA THR A 73 -1.07 5.42 -11.66
C THR A 73 -2.35 4.65 -11.95
N LEU A 74 -2.34 3.32 -11.80
CA LEU A 74 -3.55 2.51 -11.91
C LEU A 74 -4.61 2.90 -10.88
N ALA A 75 -4.23 3.13 -9.64
CA ALA A 75 -5.15 3.58 -8.59
C ALA A 75 -5.74 4.95 -8.91
N ALA A 76 -4.89 5.97 -9.05
CA ALA A 76 -5.31 7.37 -9.07
C ALA A 76 -5.81 7.84 -10.44
N GLN A 77 -5.33 7.26 -11.55
CA GLN A 77 -5.66 7.71 -12.90
C GLN A 77 -6.58 6.76 -13.67
N VAL A 78 -6.54 5.47 -13.37
CA VAL A 78 -7.33 4.49 -14.13
C VAL A 78 -8.53 4.00 -13.33
N LEU A 79 -8.32 3.46 -12.12
CA LEU A 79 -9.42 2.96 -11.28
C LEU A 79 -10.35 4.11 -10.85
N ALA A 80 -9.80 5.22 -10.38
CA ALA A 80 -10.58 6.38 -9.97
C ALA A 80 -11.45 6.91 -11.12
N ARG A 81 -10.87 7.06 -12.34
CA ARG A 81 -11.60 7.46 -13.55
C ARG A 81 -12.67 6.43 -13.93
N ALA A 82 -12.36 5.13 -13.87
CA ALA A 82 -13.32 4.08 -14.19
C ALA A 82 -14.53 4.09 -13.26
N VAL A 83 -14.29 4.28 -11.96
CA VAL A 83 -15.37 4.41 -10.97
C VAL A 83 -16.20 5.66 -11.27
N LYS A 84 -15.58 6.80 -11.55
CA LYS A 84 -16.27 8.03 -11.87
C LYS A 84 -17.12 7.93 -13.14
N ASN A 85 -16.64 7.23 -14.16
CA ASN A 85 -17.38 6.98 -15.40
C ASN A 85 -18.64 6.13 -15.15
N LEU A 86 -18.52 5.09 -14.31
CA LEU A 86 -19.63 4.17 -14.03
C LEU A 86 -20.58 4.71 -12.97
N TYR A 87 -20.08 5.50 -12.04
CA TYR A 87 -20.78 6.06 -10.91
C TYR A 87 -20.50 7.58 -10.82
N PRO A 88 -21.09 8.41 -11.69
CA PRO A 88 -20.75 9.84 -11.81
C PRO A 88 -20.96 10.66 -10.53
N LYS A 89 -21.82 10.19 -9.62
CA LYS A 89 -22.09 10.82 -8.32
C LYS A 89 -21.16 10.34 -7.20
N SER A 90 -20.21 9.44 -7.49
CA SER A 90 -19.22 9.03 -6.52
C SER A 90 -18.27 10.18 -6.20
N LYS A 91 -17.69 10.18 -5.01
CA LYS A 91 -16.66 11.11 -4.59
C LYS A 91 -15.36 10.35 -4.36
N LEU A 92 -14.29 10.90 -4.90
CA LEU A 92 -12.98 10.30 -4.88
C LEU A 92 -12.22 10.74 -3.61
N ALA A 93 -11.66 9.79 -2.86
CA ALA A 93 -10.89 10.08 -1.67
C ALA A 93 -9.38 9.91 -1.91
N ILE A 94 -8.81 8.75 -1.61
CA ILE A 94 -7.37 8.48 -1.74
C ILE A 94 -7.10 7.12 -2.37
N GLY A 95 -5.96 6.99 -3.08
CA GLY A 95 -5.53 5.76 -3.74
C GLY A 95 -4.05 5.48 -3.61
N PRO A 96 -3.56 5.06 -2.42
CA PRO A 96 -2.16 4.71 -2.24
C PRO A 96 -1.81 3.33 -2.78
N THR A 97 -0.52 3.12 -2.98
CA THR A 97 0.06 1.79 -3.19
C THR A 97 0.18 1.03 -1.88
N ILE A 98 0.16 -0.29 -1.98
CA ILE A 98 0.44 -1.22 -0.90
C ILE A 98 1.41 -2.28 -1.42
N LYS A 99 1.93 -3.13 -0.53
CA LYS A 99 2.76 -4.25 -0.95
C LYS A 99 2.01 -5.09 -1.98
N ASP A 100 2.62 -5.28 -3.14
CA ASP A 100 2.11 -6.06 -4.28
C ASP A 100 0.77 -5.60 -4.88
N GLY A 101 0.34 -4.35 -4.59
CA GLY A 101 -0.94 -3.86 -5.08
C GLY A 101 -1.20 -2.39 -4.84
N PHE A 102 -2.48 -2.06 -4.94
CA PHE A 102 -3.00 -0.71 -4.73
C PHE A 102 -4.45 -0.79 -4.23
N TYR A 103 -4.96 0.31 -3.74
CA TYR A 103 -6.40 0.47 -3.53
C TYR A 103 -6.84 1.90 -3.85
N TYR A 104 -8.14 2.08 -3.95
CA TYR A 104 -8.76 3.41 -4.01
C TYR A 104 -10.01 3.46 -3.16
N ASP A 105 -10.13 4.52 -2.36
CA ASP A 105 -11.27 4.78 -1.49
C ASP A 105 -12.24 5.73 -2.19
N VAL A 106 -13.50 5.33 -2.26
CA VAL A 106 -14.56 6.10 -2.89
C VAL A 106 -15.81 6.15 -1.99
N GLU A 107 -16.47 7.29 -1.94
CA GLU A 107 -17.83 7.37 -1.46
C GLU A 107 -18.77 7.15 -2.64
N CYS A 108 -19.61 6.14 -2.55
CA CYS A 108 -20.61 5.87 -3.56
C CYS A 108 -21.99 5.71 -2.92
N LYS A 109 -23.01 6.37 -3.48
CA LYS A 109 -24.40 6.19 -3.01
C LYS A 109 -24.95 4.83 -3.34
N GLU A 110 -24.47 4.23 -4.42
CA GLU A 110 -24.79 2.87 -4.85
C GLU A 110 -23.80 1.90 -4.22
N THR A 111 -24.27 0.77 -3.72
CA THR A 111 -23.39 -0.25 -3.15
C THR A 111 -22.59 -0.91 -4.28
N ILE A 112 -21.28 -0.76 -4.25
CA ILE A 112 -20.36 -1.48 -5.14
C ILE A 112 -20.06 -2.84 -4.50
N SER A 113 -20.37 -3.92 -5.21
CA SER A 113 -20.16 -5.30 -4.79
C SER A 113 -18.99 -5.95 -5.52
N ILE A 114 -18.58 -7.15 -5.07
CA ILE A 114 -17.52 -7.94 -5.73
C ILE A 114 -17.91 -8.26 -7.19
N ASP A 115 -19.20 -8.42 -7.49
CA ASP A 115 -19.67 -8.69 -8.85
C ASP A 115 -19.45 -7.51 -9.80
N ASP A 116 -19.40 -6.28 -9.27
CA ASP A 116 -19.15 -5.08 -10.05
C ASP A 116 -17.67 -4.93 -10.46
N LEU A 117 -16.74 -5.64 -9.79
CA LEU A 117 -15.30 -5.56 -10.12
C LEU A 117 -15.03 -5.85 -11.59
N LYS A 118 -15.71 -6.85 -12.17
CA LYS A 118 -15.54 -7.16 -13.60
C LYS A 118 -16.03 -6.04 -14.52
N LYS A 119 -17.05 -5.28 -14.09
CA LYS A 119 -17.56 -4.14 -14.83
C LYS A 119 -16.59 -2.97 -14.75
N ILE A 120 -16.01 -2.74 -13.57
CA ILE A 120 -14.99 -1.70 -13.35
C ILE A 120 -13.72 -2.04 -14.14
N GLU A 121 -13.22 -3.29 -14.10
CA GLU A 121 -12.09 -3.74 -14.91
C GLU A 121 -12.28 -3.48 -16.42
N LYS A 122 -13.46 -3.80 -16.94
CA LYS A 122 -13.76 -3.52 -18.36
C LYS A 122 -13.71 -2.02 -18.69
N GLU A 123 -14.09 -1.17 -17.78
CA GLU A 123 -13.98 0.28 -17.97
C GLU A 123 -12.54 0.74 -17.85
N MET A 124 -11.77 0.18 -16.90
CA MET A 124 -10.32 0.39 -16.79
C MET A 124 -9.61 0.00 -18.09
N ASP A 125 -9.95 -1.15 -18.69
CA ASP A 125 -9.39 -1.61 -19.97
C ASP A 125 -9.65 -0.61 -21.10
N LYS A 126 -10.82 0.03 -21.15
CA LYS A 126 -11.11 1.06 -22.13
C LYS A 126 -10.21 2.28 -21.92
N ILE A 127 -10.05 2.72 -20.67
CA ILE A 127 -9.21 3.86 -20.32
C ILE A 127 -7.74 3.56 -20.68
N VAL A 128 -7.21 2.39 -20.32
CA VAL A 128 -5.84 2.01 -20.67
C VAL A 128 -5.62 1.97 -22.18
N LYS A 129 -6.60 1.49 -22.95
CA LYS A 129 -6.53 1.45 -24.42
C LYS A 129 -6.48 2.83 -25.08
N THR A 130 -6.88 3.89 -24.42
CA THR A 130 -6.74 5.27 -24.95
C THR A 130 -5.26 5.66 -25.08
N LYS A 131 -4.38 5.07 -24.24
CA LYS A 131 -2.94 5.38 -24.20
C LYS A 131 -2.65 6.83 -23.84
N SER A 132 -3.60 7.51 -23.18
CA SER A 132 -3.55 8.91 -22.83
C SER A 132 -2.25 9.28 -22.11
N SER A 133 -1.72 10.44 -22.37
CA SER A 133 -0.64 11.03 -21.60
C SER A 133 -1.16 11.56 -20.26
N ILE A 134 -0.30 11.56 -19.27
CA ILE A 134 -0.59 12.09 -17.93
C ILE A 134 0.27 13.32 -17.74
N THR A 135 -0.37 14.45 -17.48
CA THR A 135 0.30 15.74 -17.34
C THR A 135 0.04 16.32 -15.94
N LYS A 136 1.11 16.84 -15.35
CA LYS A 136 1.05 17.51 -14.04
C LYS A 136 0.87 19.01 -14.21
N LYS A 137 -0.01 19.60 -13.42
CA LYS A 137 -0.12 21.06 -13.23
C LYS A 137 0.08 21.40 -11.76
N LEU A 138 0.88 22.42 -11.49
CA LEU A 138 1.07 22.97 -10.16
C LEU A 138 0.11 24.16 -10.01
N LEU A 139 -0.73 24.12 -9.00
CA LEU A 139 -1.73 25.14 -8.74
C LEU A 139 -1.60 25.71 -7.33
N SER A 140 -2.02 26.98 -7.16
CA SER A 140 -2.20 27.56 -5.84
C SER A 140 -3.32 26.83 -5.07
N LYS A 141 -3.33 26.91 -3.75
CA LYS A 141 -4.40 26.36 -2.90
C LYS A 141 -5.79 26.79 -3.37
N LYS A 142 -5.93 28.08 -3.69
CA LYS A 142 -7.18 28.68 -4.17
C LYS A 142 -7.65 28.08 -5.49
N ASP A 143 -6.75 27.91 -6.46
CA ASP A 143 -7.09 27.39 -7.77
C ASP A 143 -7.36 25.88 -7.71
N ALA A 144 -6.61 25.13 -6.92
CA ALA A 144 -6.83 23.71 -6.67
C ALA A 144 -8.21 23.47 -6.03
N LEU A 145 -8.56 24.24 -5.00
CA LEU A 145 -9.89 24.18 -4.36
C LEU A 145 -11.02 24.48 -5.36
N LYS A 146 -10.81 25.45 -6.25
CA LYS A 146 -11.82 25.77 -7.28
C LYS A 146 -12.07 24.60 -8.21
N VAL A 147 -11.01 23.92 -8.68
CA VAL A 147 -11.13 22.74 -9.57
C VAL A 147 -11.96 21.64 -8.92
N PHE A 148 -11.70 21.30 -7.65
CA PHE A 148 -12.40 20.20 -6.98
C PHE A 148 -13.80 20.59 -6.51
N LYS A 149 -14.03 21.86 -6.19
CA LYS A 149 -15.36 22.37 -5.89
C LYS A 149 -16.28 22.33 -7.13
N ASP A 150 -15.77 22.71 -8.29
CA ASP A 150 -16.52 22.67 -9.55
C ASP A 150 -16.87 21.21 -9.97
N LYS A 151 -16.09 20.22 -9.49
CA LYS A 151 -16.30 18.79 -9.73
C LYS A 151 -17.04 18.06 -8.57
N ASP A 152 -17.45 18.75 -7.52
CA ASP A 152 -18.10 18.20 -6.30
C ASP A 152 -17.26 17.11 -5.58
N GLU A 153 -15.95 17.29 -5.51
CA GLU A 153 -15.00 16.35 -4.89
C GLU A 153 -14.62 16.78 -3.45
N SER A 154 -15.56 16.65 -2.52
CA SER A 154 -15.42 17.16 -1.14
C SER A 154 -14.24 16.61 -0.37
N TYR A 155 -13.83 15.35 -0.59
CA TYR A 155 -12.66 14.78 0.07
C TYR A 155 -11.35 15.41 -0.40
N LYS A 156 -11.26 15.76 -1.68
CA LYS A 156 -10.10 16.49 -2.23
C LYS A 156 -10.06 17.92 -1.70
N GLU A 157 -11.21 18.57 -1.57
CA GLU A 157 -11.30 19.90 -0.93
C GLU A 157 -10.83 19.83 0.53
N GLU A 158 -11.25 18.81 1.30
CA GLU A 158 -10.83 18.62 2.68
C GLU A 158 -9.33 18.40 2.79
N ILE A 159 -8.74 17.53 1.96
CA ILE A 159 -7.29 17.27 1.93
C ILE A 159 -6.50 18.57 1.66
N ILE A 160 -6.96 19.40 0.71
CA ILE A 160 -6.32 20.67 0.38
C ILE A 160 -6.45 21.66 1.55
N ASN A 161 -7.61 21.75 2.19
CA ASN A 161 -7.86 22.65 3.32
C ASN A 161 -7.00 22.28 4.54
N ASP A 162 -6.88 20.98 4.83
CA ASP A 162 -6.09 20.46 5.96
C ASP A 162 -4.57 20.56 5.74
N SER A 163 -4.14 20.85 4.52
CA SER A 163 -2.72 21.03 4.23
C SER A 163 -2.25 22.42 4.63
N ASP A 164 -1.08 22.48 5.28
CA ASP A 164 -0.35 23.73 5.55
C ASP A 164 0.29 24.35 4.31
N GLN A 165 0.27 23.63 3.18
CA GLN A 165 0.82 24.07 1.90
C GLN A 165 -0.08 25.12 1.27
N GLU A 166 0.48 26.24 0.78
CA GLU A 166 -0.26 27.32 0.12
C GLU A 166 -0.17 27.26 -1.40
N ASP A 167 0.95 26.79 -1.94
CA ASP A 167 1.23 26.71 -3.37
C ASP A 167 1.71 25.33 -3.78
N GLU A 168 1.80 25.10 -5.10
CA GLU A 168 2.36 23.87 -5.70
C GLU A 168 1.56 22.61 -5.42
N PHE A 169 0.23 22.71 -5.28
CA PHE A 169 -0.63 21.53 -5.30
C PHE A 169 -0.53 20.83 -6.64
N GLN A 170 -0.18 19.54 -6.61
CA GLN A 170 0.02 18.74 -7.83
C GLN A 170 -1.30 18.12 -8.27
N LEU A 171 -1.79 18.54 -9.41
CA LEU A 171 -2.96 17.97 -10.05
C LEU A 171 -2.55 17.25 -11.33
N TYR A 172 -2.99 16.01 -11.49
CA TYR A 172 -2.68 15.19 -12.65
C TYR A 172 -3.90 15.04 -13.55
N TYR A 173 -3.71 15.38 -14.81
CA TYR A 173 -4.72 15.37 -15.86
C TYR A 173 -4.37 14.32 -16.91
N GLN A 174 -5.41 13.74 -17.53
CA GLN A 174 -5.26 12.98 -18.77
C GLN A 174 -5.50 13.89 -19.98
N ASP A 175 -5.15 13.45 -21.19
CA ASP A 175 -5.10 14.26 -22.44
C ASP A 175 -6.27 15.21 -22.64
N ASP A 176 -7.48 14.75 -22.36
CA ASP A 176 -8.74 15.45 -22.59
C ASP A 176 -9.09 16.43 -21.44
N GLU A 177 -8.29 16.49 -20.39
CA GLU A 177 -8.54 17.24 -19.15
C GLU A 177 -9.90 16.94 -18.48
N ASP A 178 -10.66 15.96 -18.97
CA ASP A 178 -11.94 15.57 -18.39
C ASP A 178 -11.78 14.96 -17.02
N PHE A 179 -10.68 14.23 -16.81
CA PHE A 179 -10.34 13.63 -15.54
C PHE A 179 -9.13 14.30 -14.88
N VAL A 180 -9.27 14.59 -13.60
CA VAL A 180 -8.19 15.15 -12.77
C VAL A 180 -8.21 14.50 -11.40
N ASP A 181 -7.02 14.21 -10.87
CA ASP A 181 -6.86 13.80 -9.48
C ASP A 181 -5.76 14.60 -8.77
N LEU A 182 -5.94 14.77 -7.44
CA LEU A 182 -4.96 15.39 -6.54
C LEU A 182 -4.03 14.30 -6.02
N CYS A 183 -2.75 14.41 -6.31
CA CYS A 183 -1.78 13.40 -5.93
C CYS A 183 -0.38 13.97 -5.77
N LYS A 184 0.45 13.34 -4.94
CA LYS A 184 1.87 13.71 -4.77
C LYS A 184 2.76 13.19 -5.90
N GLY A 185 2.27 12.24 -6.72
CA GLY A 185 3.07 11.62 -7.76
C GLY A 185 4.25 10.77 -7.23
N PRO A 186 5.22 10.38 -8.09
CA PRO A 186 5.13 10.54 -9.54
C PRO A 186 4.13 9.60 -10.19
N HIS A 187 3.76 9.91 -11.44
CA HIS A 187 2.94 9.05 -12.28
C HIS A 187 3.68 8.60 -13.54
N LEU A 188 3.18 7.54 -14.17
CA LEU A 188 3.62 7.15 -15.52
C LEU A 188 3.40 8.31 -16.49
N PRO A 189 4.30 8.53 -17.46
CA PRO A 189 4.13 9.62 -18.44
C PRO A 189 2.91 9.41 -19.35
N ASN A 190 2.49 8.18 -19.54
CA ASN A 190 1.28 7.81 -20.29
C ASN A 190 0.83 6.38 -19.95
N LEU A 191 -0.39 6.01 -20.35
CA LEU A 191 -1.00 4.72 -20.05
C LEU A 191 -0.45 3.55 -20.89
N ASN A 192 0.47 3.77 -21.85
CA ASN A 192 1.12 2.68 -22.59
C ASN A 192 1.99 1.77 -21.71
N PHE A 193 2.47 2.30 -20.56
CA PHE A 193 3.31 1.57 -19.63
C PHE A 193 2.52 0.67 -18.67
N ILE A 194 1.18 0.69 -18.74
CA ILE A 194 0.35 -0.18 -17.90
C ILE A 194 0.53 -1.63 -18.35
N GLY A 195 0.98 -2.47 -17.41
CA GLY A 195 1.10 -3.92 -17.58
C GLY A 195 -0.21 -4.65 -17.27
N ALA A 196 -0.07 -5.87 -16.75
CA ALA A 196 -1.21 -6.69 -16.34
C ALA A 196 -1.72 -6.31 -14.95
N TYR A 197 -3.02 -6.25 -14.76
CA TYR A 197 -3.66 -5.91 -13.48
C TYR A 197 -4.93 -6.69 -13.22
N LYS A 198 -5.33 -6.74 -11.96
CA LYS A 198 -6.56 -7.39 -11.51
C LYS A 198 -7.13 -6.67 -10.30
N LEU A 199 -8.44 -6.42 -10.28
CA LEU A 199 -9.14 -6.04 -9.05
C LEU A 199 -9.41 -7.29 -8.22
N THR A 200 -9.14 -7.23 -6.93
CA THR A 200 -9.10 -8.44 -6.09
C THR A 200 -10.25 -8.53 -5.09
N THR A 201 -10.56 -7.43 -4.40
CA THR A 201 -11.58 -7.43 -3.36
C THR A 201 -12.10 -6.03 -3.07
N ILE A 202 -13.18 -5.99 -2.29
CA ILE A 202 -13.79 -4.75 -1.78
C ILE A 202 -13.90 -4.86 -0.26
N SER A 203 -13.66 -3.76 0.43
CA SER A 203 -13.93 -3.64 1.87
C SER A 203 -14.49 -2.26 2.21
N GLY A 204 -15.07 -2.12 3.39
CA GLY A 204 -15.34 -0.82 3.98
C GLY A 204 -14.09 -0.24 4.64
N ALA A 205 -13.93 1.07 4.60
CA ALA A 205 -12.89 1.81 5.31
C ALA A 205 -13.44 3.15 5.79
N TYR A 206 -13.20 3.50 7.05
CA TYR A 206 -13.61 4.82 7.55
C TYR A 206 -12.66 5.90 7.06
N TRP A 207 -13.21 7.04 6.66
CA TRP A 207 -12.41 8.21 6.25
C TRP A 207 -11.44 8.61 7.36
N LYS A 208 -10.17 8.79 7.00
CA LYS A 208 -9.05 9.06 7.94
C LYS A 208 -8.89 8.02 9.06
N GLY A 209 -9.47 6.83 8.92
CA GLY A 209 -9.37 5.75 9.91
C GLY A 209 -10.21 5.96 11.18
N ASP A 210 -11.06 6.97 11.22
CA ASP A 210 -11.91 7.27 12.35
C ASP A 210 -13.33 6.73 12.12
N SER A 211 -13.79 5.85 13.01
CA SER A 211 -15.11 5.20 12.93
C SER A 211 -16.30 6.16 13.07
N SER A 212 -16.09 7.40 13.49
CA SER A 212 -17.10 8.47 13.51
C SER A 212 -17.31 9.10 12.14
N ASN A 213 -16.38 8.94 11.22
CA ASN A 213 -16.44 9.47 9.86
C ASN A 213 -17.21 8.56 8.90
N THR A 214 -17.48 9.06 7.70
CA THR A 214 -18.16 8.32 6.63
C THR A 214 -17.38 7.04 6.28
N MET A 215 -18.12 5.95 6.16
CA MET A 215 -17.57 4.68 5.66
C MET A 215 -17.52 4.72 4.14
N LEU A 216 -16.30 4.60 3.60
CA LEU A 216 -16.00 4.56 2.18
C LEU A 216 -15.94 3.12 1.68
N THR A 217 -16.13 2.95 0.38
CA THR A 217 -15.86 1.69 -0.31
C THR A 217 -14.41 1.69 -0.77
N ARG A 218 -13.63 0.73 -0.29
CA ARG A 218 -12.23 0.51 -0.66
C ARG A 218 -12.13 -0.60 -1.67
N ILE A 219 -11.66 -0.30 -2.87
CA ILE A 219 -11.49 -1.25 -3.98
C ILE A 219 -10.01 -1.57 -4.09
N TYR A 220 -9.66 -2.85 -3.93
CA TYR A 220 -8.28 -3.32 -4.03
C TYR A 220 -7.96 -3.87 -5.41
N GLY A 221 -6.73 -3.70 -5.82
CA GLY A 221 -6.17 -4.29 -7.02
C GLY A 221 -4.70 -4.66 -6.87
N THR A 222 -4.22 -5.48 -7.78
CA THR A 222 -2.82 -5.82 -7.95
C THR A 222 -2.40 -5.56 -9.39
N ALA A 223 -1.12 -5.25 -9.61
CA ALA A 223 -0.60 -5.05 -10.95
C ALA A 223 0.86 -5.47 -11.07
N TRP A 224 1.22 -5.98 -12.24
CA TRP A 224 2.50 -6.59 -12.55
C TRP A 224 2.95 -6.22 -13.97
N SER A 225 4.22 -6.33 -14.25
CA SER A 225 4.79 -5.94 -15.55
C SER A 225 4.16 -6.70 -16.73
N ASN A 226 3.71 -7.94 -16.48
CA ASN A 226 3.12 -8.81 -17.49
C ASN A 226 2.12 -9.81 -16.90
N GLU A 227 1.37 -10.49 -17.79
CA GLU A 227 0.36 -11.49 -17.43
C GLU A 227 0.93 -12.71 -16.68
N LYS A 228 2.17 -13.10 -16.96
CA LYS A 228 2.80 -14.25 -16.30
C LYS A 228 3.00 -13.98 -14.82
N ASP A 229 3.57 -12.83 -14.50
CA ASP A 229 3.85 -12.44 -13.11
C ASP A 229 2.55 -12.19 -12.33
N LEU A 230 1.53 -11.58 -12.98
CA LEU A 230 0.21 -11.44 -12.40
C LEU A 230 -0.41 -12.80 -12.06
N ASN A 231 -0.39 -13.75 -13.00
CA ASN A 231 -0.96 -15.08 -12.79
C ASN A 231 -0.20 -15.86 -11.71
N GLU A 232 1.13 -15.75 -11.66
CA GLU A 232 1.95 -16.35 -10.61
C GLU A 232 1.56 -15.79 -9.24
N HIS A 233 1.41 -14.47 -9.13
CA HIS A 233 0.96 -13.82 -7.89
C HIS A 233 -0.44 -14.29 -7.46
N LEU A 234 -1.42 -14.33 -8.39
CA LEU A 234 -2.77 -14.79 -8.11
C LEU A 234 -2.80 -16.26 -7.67
N ASN A 235 -2.02 -17.12 -8.33
CA ASN A 235 -1.87 -18.51 -7.93
C ASN A 235 -1.26 -18.64 -6.52
N ASN A 236 -0.25 -17.82 -6.20
CA ASN A 236 0.35 -17.81 -4.87
C ASN A 236 -0.65 -17.40 -3.78
N ILE A 237 -1.53 -16.43 -4.06
CA ILE A 237 -2.61 -16.04 -3.14
C ILE A 237 -3.60 -17.21 -2.96
N GLU A 238 -4.02 -17.85 -4.04
CA GLU A 238 -4.93 -18.99 -3.97
C GLU A 238 -4.33 -20.15 -3.18
N GLU A 239 -3.06 -20.49 -3.44
CA GLU A 239 -2.34 -21.50 -2.69
C GLU A 239 -2.17 -21.13 -1.20
N ALA A 240 -1.91 -19.84 -0.90
CA ALA A 240 -1.86 -19.37 0.48
C ALA A 240 -3.22 -19.53 1.19
N GLN A 241 -4.32 -19.23 0.51
CA GLN A 241 -5.67 -19.44 1.06
C GLN A 241 -5.98 -20.92 1.32
N LYS A 242 -5.53 -21.83 0.43
CA LYS A 242 -5.66 -23.28 0.65
C LYS A 242 -4.86 -23.75 1.87
N ARG A 243 -3.75 -23.06 2.18
CA ARG A 243 -2.84 -23.37 3.31
C ARG A 243 -3.12 -22.54 4.55
N ASP A 244 -4.24 -21.82 4.62
CA ASP A 244 -4.61 -21.03 5.81
C ASP A 244 -4.70 -21.98 7.03
N HIS A 245 -3.89 -21.69 8.04
CA HIS A 245 -3.82 -22.49 9.27
C HIS A 245 -5.16 -22.62 9.99
N ARG A 246 -6.05 -21.62 9.87
CA ARG A 246 -7.40 -21.66 10.48
C ARG A 246 -8.28 -22.69 9.80
N LYS A 247 -8.16 -22.79 8.47
CA LYS A 247 -8.88 -23.80 7.67
C LYS A 247 -8.29 -25.17 7.92
N LEU A 248 -6.99 -25.34 7.72
CA LEU A 248 -6.32 -26.63 7.92
C LEU A 248 -6.40 -27.09 9.37
N GLY A 249 -6.30 -26.20 10.34
CA GLY A 249 -6.43 -26.53 11.75
C GLY A 249 -7.79 -27.13 12.09
N LYS A 250 -8.86 -26.62 11.48
CA LYS A 250 -10.20 -27.16 11.63
C LYS A 250 -10.40 -28.47 10.87
N GLU A 251 -9.98 -28.54 9.61
CA GLU A 251 -10.14 -29.73 8.75
C GLU A 251 -9.34 -30.95 9.28
N MET A 252 -8.18 -30.72 9.85
CA MET A 252 -7.30 -31.75 10.41
C MET A 252 -7.50 -31.99 11.90
N ASP A 253 -8.48 -31.35 12.51
CA ASP A 253 -8.79 -31.45 13.94
C ASP A 253 -7.55 -31.18 14.84
N LEU A 254 -6.87 -30.06 14.58
CA LEU A 254 -5.62 -29.74 15.27
C LEU A 254 -5.85 -28.93 16.55
N PHE A 255 -6.81 -28.00 16.53
CA PHE A 255 -7.12 -27.11 17.64
C PHE A 255 -8.46 -26.41 17.48
N HIS A 256 -8.93 -25.80 18.56
CA HIS A 256 -10.08 -24.88 18.53
C HIS A 256 -9.85 -23.68 19.47
N PHE A 257 -10.71 -22.68 19.31
CA PHE A 257 -10.86 -21.54 20.21
C PHE A 257 -12.24 -21.55 20.84
N GLN A 258 -12.35 -21.04 22.06
CA GLN A 258 -13.65 -20.87 22.72
C GLN A 258 -13.68 -19.58 23.53
N ASP A 259 -14.89 -19.11 23.83
CA ASP A 259 -15.12 -17.80 24.44
C ASP A 259 -14.59 -17.68 25.87
N GLU A 260 -14.47 -18.81 26.58
CA GLU A 260 -13.96 -18.87 27.94
C GLU A 260 -12.46 -18.58 28.06
N ALA A 261 -11.73 -18.67 26.92
CA ALA A 261 -10.30 -18.40 26.86
C ALA A 261 -9.95 -17.65 25.55
N PRO A 262 -10.34 -16.37 25.43
CA PRO A 262 -10.10 -15.60 24.22
C PRO A 262 -8.61 -15.51 23.86
N GLY A 263 -8.28 -15.86 22.60
CA GLY A 263 -6.90 -15.85 22.11
C GLY A 263 -6.03 -17.02 22.57
N MET A 264 -6.54 -17.93 23.39
CA MET A 264 -5.84 -19.14 23.80
C MET A 264 -6.27 -20.35 22.97
N VAL A 265 -5.30 -21.17 22.60
CA VAL A 265 -5.50 -22.34 21.74
C VAL A 265 -5.74 -23.57 22.57
N PHE A 266 -6.85 -24.27 22.32
CA PHE A 266 -7.12 -25.61 22.84
C PHE A 266 -6.60 -26.63 21.83
N TRP A 267 -5.49 -27.29 22.16
CA TRP A 267 -4.85 -28.25 21.29
C TRP A 267 -5.51 -29.62 21.35
N HIS A 268 -5.84 -30.17 20.20
CA HIS A 268 -6.28 -31.54 20.04
C HIS A 268 -5.06 -32.51 19.92
N PRO A 269 -5.23 -33.82 20.02
CA PRO A 269 -4.10 -34.76 20.04
C PRO A 269 -3.12 -34.59 18.87
N ASN A 270 -3.67 -34.46 17.65
CA ASN A 270 -2.86 -34.27 16.45
C ASN A 270 -2.10 -32.93 16.47
N GLY A 271 -2.77 -31.85 16.81
CA GLY A 271 -2.18 -30.52 16.93
C GLY A 271 -1.12 -30.47 18.02
N TRP A 272 -1.40 -31.05 19.19
CA TRP A 272 -0.43 -31.15 20.28
C TRP A 272 0.81 -31.94 19.88
N SER A 273 0.67 -33.01 19.12
CA SER A 273 1.80 -33.78 18.60
C SER A 273 2.70 -32.94 17.69
N ILE A 274 2.10 -32.17 16.76
CA ILE A 274 2.82 -31.26 15.87
C ILE A 274 3.53 -30.17 16.70
N TYR A 275 2.83 -29.54 17.64
CA TYR A 275 3.37 -28.50 18.52
C TYR A 275 4.60 -28.99 19.30
N ARG A 276 4.51 -30.18 19.93
CA ARG A 276 5.63 -30.76 20.67
C ARG A 276 6.84 -31.06 19.79
N ASN A 277 6.61 -31.59 18.61
CA ASN A 277 7.69 -31.91 17.67
C ASN A 277 8.40 -30.62 17.21
N LEU A 278 7.64 -29.58 16.89
CA LEU A 278 8.20 -28.28 16.52
C LEU A 278 9.00 -27.65 17.68
N ARG A 279 8.44 -27.67 18.89
CA ARG A 279 9.11 -27.18 20.11
C ARG A 279 10.42 -27.92 20.36
N ASN A 280 10.42 -29.25 20.24
CA ASN A 280 11.62 -30.07 20.44
C ASN A 280 12.68 -29.80 19.36
N PHE A 281 12.24 -29.60 18.11
CA PHE A 281 13.13 -29.22 17.02
C PHE A 281 13.83 -27.88 17.30
N VAL A 282 13.08 -26.87 17.71
CA VAL A 282 13.62 -25.53 18.03
C VAL A 282 14.59 -25.63 19.21
N ARG A 283 14.22 -26.36 20.30
CA ARG A 283 15.10 -26.59 21.44
C ARG A 283 16.41 -27.22 21.04
N LYS A 284 16.35 -28.27 20.21
CA LYS A 284 17.57 -28.95 19.71
C LYS A 284 18.46 -27.96 18.95
N ARG A 285 17.88 -27.13 18.06
CA ARG A 285 18.63 -26.12 17.30
C ARG A 285 19.27 -25.06 18.19
N LEU A 286 18.57 -24.62 19.23
CA LEU A 286 19.13 -23.68 20.19
C LEU A 286 20.31 -24.30 20.96
N GLN A 287 20.18 -25.55 21.44
CA GLN A 287 21.24 -26.27 22.13
C GLN A 287 22.47 -26.48 21.22
N GLU A 288 22.27 -26.83 19.95
CA GLU A 288 23.36 -26.99 18.96
C GLU A 288 24.13 -25.69 18.70
N ASN A 289 23.55 -24.53 19.06
CA ASN A 289 24.15 -23.20 18.91
C ASN A 289 24.48 -22.56 20.28
N ASP A 290 24.71 -23.37 21.31
CA ASP A 290 25.13 -22.95 22.64
C ASP A 290 24.17 -22.03 23.40
N TYR A 291 22.87 -22.02 23.03
CA TYR A 291 21.85 -21.33 23.83
C TYR A 291 21.43 -22.15 25.02
N ILE A 292 21.32 -21.49 26.17
CA ILE A 292 20.90 -22.12 27.43
C ILE A 292 19.41 -21.82 27.64
N GLU A 293 18.58 -22.87 27.79
CA GLU A 293 17.17 -22.72 28.09
C GLU A 293 17.00 -22.33 29.57
N VAL A 294 16.25 -21.27 29.82
CA VAL A 294 15.85 -20.84 31.15
C VAL A 294 14.33 -20.86 31.27
N ASN A 295 13.82 -21.08 32.46
CA ASN A 295 12.39 -21.02 32.74
C ASN A 295 12.13 -19.92 33.80
N THR A 296 11.53 -18.82 33.34
CA THR A 296 11.21 -17.69 34.19
C THR A 296 9.71 -17.72 34.57
N PRO A 297 9.30 -17.11 35.68
CA PRO A 297 7.89 -16.98 36.02
C PRO A 297 7.12 -16.25 34.90
N GLN A 298 5.95 -16.76 34.56
CA GLN A 298 5.07 -16.14 33.55
C GLN A 298 4.39 -14.89 34.09
N VAL A 299 4.21 -14.82 35.40
CA VAL A 299 3.58 -13.70 36.10
C VAL A 299 4.66 -12.99 36.91
N ILE A 300 4.83 -11.72 36.65
CA ILE A 300 5.91 -10.89 37.20
C ILE A 300 5.32 -9.60 37.77
N ASP A 301 5.91 -9.08 38.86
CA ASP A 301 5.51 -7.79 39.44
C ASP A 301 5.67 -6.64 38.45
N ARG A 302 4.73 -5.71 38.47
CA ARG A 302 4.70 -4.51 37.61
C ARG A 302 6.02 -3.73 37.61
N LYS A 303 6.71 -3.69 38.76
CA LYS A 303 7.98 -2.97 38.92
C LYS A 303 9.05 -3.42 37.90
N LEU A 304 9.06 -4.72 37.53
CA LEU A 304 10.00 -5.23 36.55
C LEU A 304 9.68 -4.71 35.14
N TRP A 305 8.38 -4.58 34.81
CA TRP A 305 7.93 -4.02 33.56
C TRP A 305 8.22 -2.51 33.44
N GLU A 306 8.11 -1.80 34.56
CA GLU A 306 8.51 -0.38 34.66
C GLU A 306 10.01 -0.22 34.52
N ALA A 307 10.80 -1.02 35.21
CA ALA A 307 12.27 -0.97 35.13
C ALA A 307 12.82 -1.31 33.73
N SER A 308 12.14 -2.19 32.98
CA SER A 308 12.52 -2.57 31.63
C SER A 308 11.96 -1.64 30.55
N GLY A 309 11.13 -0.65 30.90
CA GLY A 309 10.45 0.26 29.94
C GLY A 309 9.32 -0.39 29.12
N HIS A 310 8.97 -1.64 29.40
CA HIS A 310 7.86 -2.32 28.70
C HIS A 310 6.52 -1.76 29.12
N TRP A 311 6.39 -1.29 30.35
CA TRP A 311 5.16 -0.72 30.84
C TRP A 311 4.71 0.50 30.04
N ASP A 312 5.62 1.39 29.70
CA ASP A 312 5.31 2.61 28.96
C ASP A 312 5.01 2.33 27.49
N LYS A 313 5.71 1.36 26.89
CA LYS A 313 5.58 1.04 25.46
C LYS A 313 4.43 0.07 25.13
N TYR A 314 4.07 -0.81 26.06
CA TYR A 314 3.13 -1.91 25.84
C TYR A 314 1.98 -1.93 26.85
N SER A 315 1.72 -0.84 27.55
CA SER A 315 0.66 -0.76 28.57
C SER A 315 -0.72 -1.15 28.02
N CYS A 316 -1.03 -0.82 26.76
CA CYS A 316 -2.28 -1.21 26.11
C CYS A 316 -2.41 -2.73 25.92
N LEU A 317 -1.32 -3.45 25.67
CA LEU A 317 -1.32 -4.91 25.55
C LEU A 317 -1.43 -5.60 26.92
N LEU A 318 -0.87 -5.00 27.96
CA LEU A 318 -0.95 -5.49 29.32
C LEU A 318 -2.36 -5.29 29.94
N TYR A 319 -3.13 -4.35 29.41
CA TYR A 319 -4.50 -4.05 29.85
C TYR A 319 -5.59 -4.66 28.96
N THR A 320 -5.25 -5.25 27.85
CA THR A 320 -6.22 -5.83 26.91
C THR A 320 -6.70 -7.23 27.31
N SER A 321 -6.33 -7.73 28.47
CA SER A 321 -6.99 -8.91 29.00
C SER A 321 -8.48 -8.62 29.22
N PRO A 322 -9.37 -9.28 28.52
CA PRO A 322 -10.81 -9.01 28.62
C PRO A 322 -11.40 -9.48 29.96
N SER A 323 -10.63 -10.27 30.72
CA SER A 323 -11.10 -10.87 31.96
C SER A 323 -10.48 -10.20 33.17
N PRO A 324 -11.28 -9.81 34.19
CA PRO A 324 -10.74 -9.41 35.50
C PRO A 324 -9.86 -10.48 36.15
N ARG A 325 -10.10 -11.75 35.81
CA ARG A 325 -9.34 -12.89 36.27
C ARG A 325 -7.95 -12.93 35.72
N ASP A 326 -7.78 -12.62 34.44
CA ASP A 326 -6.47 -12.54 33.78
C ASP A 326 -5.66 -11.38 34.33
N ARG A 327 -6.31 -10.27 34.66
CA ARG A 327 -5.68 -9.15 35.37
C ARG A 327 -5.26 -9.50 36.78
N SER A 328 -6.03 -10.30 37.48
CA SER A 328 -5.70 -10.77 38.82
C SER A 328 -4.60 -11.83 38.78
N SER A 329 -4.60 -12.73 37.83
CA SER A 329 -3.54 -13.72 37.66
C SER A 329 -2.22 -13.09 37.19
N SER A 330 -2.28 -11.99 36.43
CA SER A 330 -1.07 -11.22 36.11
C SER A 330 -0.51 -10.42 37.28
N ARG A 331 -1.30 -10.22 38.34
CA ARG A 331 -0.89 -9.51 39.59
C ARG A 331 -0.53 -10.44 40.73
N MET A 332 -1.07 -11.62 40.68
CA MET A 332 -0.89 -12.61 41.72
C MET A 332 -0.44 -13.90 41.08
N PRO A 333 0.74 -14.38 41.45
CA PRO A 333 1.11 -15.72 41.06
C PRO A 333 0.00 -16.61 41.59
N SER A 334 -0.87 -17.02 40.69
CA SER A 334 -1.86 -18.00 41.01
C SER A 334 -2.08 -18.17 42.51
N SER A 335 -2.72 -17.23 43.06
CA SER A 335 -3.55 -17.56 44.22
C SER A 335 -4.64 -18.53 43.70
N ALA A 336 -4.30 -19.19 42.67
CA ALA A 336 -4.95 -20.38 42.15
C ALA A 336 -4.05 -21.54 42.42
#